data_54b9bc9e8c8b592caebf5a59a3e0a8f5
#
_entry.id   54b9bc9e8c8b592caebf5a59a3e0a8f5
#
_cell.length_a   1.000
_cell.length_b   1.000
_cell.length_c   1.000
_cell.angle_alpha   90.00
_cell.angle_beta   90.00
_cell.angle_gamma   90.00
#
_symmetry.space_group_name_H-M   'P 1'
#
loop_
_entity.id
_entity.type
_entity.pdbx_description
1 polymer ?
#
loop_
_entity_poly.entity_id
_entity_poly.type
_entity_poly.pdbx_seq_one_letter_code
_entity_poly.pdbx_strand_id
1 'polypeptide(L)'
;MTIFICGMKHSIKKNSDFKKVYDEKKSFATKNIVMYISKNSDVESNRLGISVSHKVGNSVVRHTLTRRIREIFRENIKNIENGIDMIIVLRVGSDKVEFFKLKEDFLKLCKKHGILQQS
;
A
#
# COMPACT_ATOMS: atom_id res chain seq x y z
N MET A 1 -8.49 8.48 10.52
CA MET A 1 -7.39 7.69 9.93
C MET A 1 -6.28 8.62 9.49
N THR A 2 -5.05 8.31 9.86
CA THR A 2 -3.90 9.12 9.49
C THR A 2 -3.33 8.66 8.17
N ILE A 3 -3.14 9.59 7.23
CA ILE A 3 -2.58 9.30 5.93
C ILE A 3 -1.13 9.77 5.93
N PHE A 4 -0.20 8.87 5.63
CA PHE A 4 1.21 9.20 5.49
C PHE A 4 1.57 9.30 4.01
N ILE A 5 2.19 10.43 3.65
CA ILE A 5 2.75 10.61 2.33
C ILE A 5 4.20 10.12 2.39
N CYS A 6 4.49 9.11 1.58
CA CYS A 6 5.80 8.51 1.56
C CYS A 6 6.79 9.39 0.86
N GLY A 7 7.43 10.30 1.20
CA GLY A 7 8.39 11.16 0.49
C GLY A 7 9.19 10.53 -0.66
N MET A 8 8.69 9.50 -1.31
CA MET A 8 9.34 8.84 -2.45
C MET A 8 8.72 9.31 -3.77
N LYS A 9 9.46 9.06 -4.86
CA LYS A 9 9.08 9.44 -6.21
C LYS A 9 7.70 8.94 -6.63
N HIS A 10 7.29 7.77 -6.14
CA HIS A 10 6.06 7.09 -6.55
C HIS A 10 4.94 7.20 -5.51
N SER A 11 4.90 8.28 -4.74
CA SER A 11 3.87 8.46 -3.71
C SER A 11 2.61 9.13 -4.26
N ILE A 12 1.46 8.70 -3.77
CA ILE A 12 0.21 9.43 -3.95
C ILE A 12 0.25 10.63 -2.99
N LYS A 13 0.10 11.84 -3.52
CA LYS A 13 0.28 13.07 -2.73
C LYS A 13 -0.99 13.85 -2.49
N LYS A 14 -2.00 13.72 -3.37
CA LYS A 14 -3.22 14.51 -3.28
C LYS A 14 -4.34 13.75 -2.59
N ASN A 15 -5.08 14.44 -1.72
CA ASN A 15 -6.25 13.84 -1.07
C ASN A 15 -7.30 13.39 -2.08
N SER A 16 -7.45 14.11 -3.18
CA SER A 16 -8.37 13.73 -4.25
C SER A 16 -7.99 12.39 -4.89
N ASP A 17 -6.70 12.11 -5.02
CA ASP A 17 -6.22 10.83 -5.55
C ASP A 17 -6.48 9.69 -4.58
N PHE A 18 -6.29 9.92 -3.27
CA PHE A 18 -6.67 8.94 -2.24
C PHE A 18 -8.16 8.63 -2.30
N LYS A 19 -8.98 9.67 -2.37
CA LYS A 19 -10.43 9.52 -2.42
C LYS A 19 -10.85 8.71 -3.64
N LYS A 20 -10.26 8.97 -4.79
CA LYS A 20 -10.55 8.25 -6.03
C LYS A 20 -10.32 6.76 -5.87
N VAL A 21 -9.20 6.38 -5.27
CA VAL A 21 -8.87 4.97 -5.05
C VAL A 21 -9.86 4.32 -4.09
N TYR A 22 -10.19 4.98 -2.99
CA TYR A 22 -11.17 4.46 -2.03
C TYR A 22 -12.56 4.34 -2.65
N ASP A 23 -12.96 5.30 -3.47
CA ASP A 23 -14.31 5.33 -4.06
C ASP A 23 -14.53 4.19 -5.07
N GLU A 24 -13.49 3.67 -5.67
CA GLU A 24 -13.61 2.50 -6.55
C GLU A 24 -13.94 1.21 -5.81
N LYS A 25 -13.73 1.19 -4.50
CA LYS A 25 -14.08 0.08 -3.59
C LYS A 25 -13.49 -1.27 -4.00
N LYS A 26 -12.39 -1.26 -4.73
CA LYS A 26 -11.68 -2.49 -5.10
C LYS A 26 -10.62 -2.75 -4.04
N SER A 27 -10.94 -3.61 -3.09
CA SER A 27 -10.02 -3.93 -2.00
C SER A 27 -10.07 -5.41 -1.66
N PHE A 28 -8.93 -5.90 -1.21
CA PHE A 28 -8.80 -7.20 -0.54
C PHE A 28 -8.00 -6.98 0.72
N ALA A 29 -8.16 -7.87 1.67
CA ALA A 29 -7.54 -7.73 2.98
C ALA A 29 -6.93 -9.04 3.46
N THR A 30 -5.85 -8.88 4.24
CA THR A 30 -5.34 -9.93 5.11
C THR A 30 -5.61 -9.49 6.55
N LYS A 31 -5.16 -10.29 7.52
CA LYS A 31 -5.26 -9.93 8.92
C LYS A 31 -4.53 -8.61 9.24
N ASN A 32 -3.45 -8.32 8.51
CA ASN A 32 -2.53 -7.23 8.83
C ASN A 32 -2.71 -5.98 7.99
N ILE A 33 -3.12 -6.11 6.75
CA ILE A 33 -3.24 -4.97 5.82
C ILE A 33 -4.46 -5.10 4.92
N VAL A 34 -4.94 -3.95 4.45
CA VAL A 34 -5.96 -3.87 3.40
C VAL A 34 -5.31 -3.17 2.20
N MET A 35 -5.54 -3.71 1.01
CA MET A 35 -4.99 -3.12 -0.21
C MET A 35 -6.13 -2.66 -1.11
N TYR A 36 -6.15 -1.37 -1.42
CA TYR A 36 -7.05 -0.76 -2.40
C TYR A 36 -6.27 -0.51 -3.68
N ILE A 37 -6.88 -0.79 -4.82
CA ILE A 37 -6.27 -0.62 -6.13
C ILE A 37 -7.18 0.21 -7.02
N SER A 38 -6.57 1.12 -7.76
CA SER A 38 -7.23 1.83 -8.85
C SER A 38 -6.28 1.86 -10.04
N LYS A 39 -6.82 1.68 -11.23
CA LYS A 39 -6.03 1.84 -12.46
C LYS A 39 -6.06 3.30 -12.87
N ASN A 40 -4.90 3.84 -13.18
CA ASN A 40 -4.75 5.24 -13.57
C ASN A 40 -3.99 5.34 -14.88
N SER A 41 -4.73 5.51 -15.97
CA SER A 41 -4.16 5.60 -17.32
C SER A 41 -3.38 6.88 -17.55
N ASP A 42 -3.57 7.89 -16.71
CA ASP A 42 -2.87 9.16 -16.83
C ASP A 42 -1.46 9.12 -16.23
N VAL A 43 -1.11 8.02 -15.56
CA VAL A 43 0.18 7.88 -14.89
C VAL A 43 0.87 6.63 -15.42
N GLU A 44 2.08 6.79 -15.94
CA GLU A 44 2.86 5.67 -16.47
C GLU A 44 3.48 4.82 -15.38
N SER A 45 3.74 5.40 -14.22
CA SER A 45 4.35 4.71 -13.09
C SER A 45 3.31 4.38 -12.02
N ASN A 46 3.63 3.39 -11.21
CA ASN A 46 2.79 3.02 -10.08
C ASN A 46 2.98 4.00 -8.93
N ARG A 47 1.91 4.27 -8.21
CA ARG A 47 1.95 5.17 -7.05
C ARG A 47 1.43 4.45 -5.82
N LEU A 48 2.03 4.76 -4.66
CA LEU A 48 1.69 4.16 -3.38
C LEU A 48 1.23 5.22 -2.39
N GLY A 49 0.11 4.95 -1.73
CA GLY A 49 -0.34 5.68 -0.56
C GLY A 49 -0.40 4.72 0.62
N ILE A 50 -0.09 5.21 1.81
CA ILE A 50 -0.13 4.40 3.03
C ILE A 50 -0.99 5.11 4.06
N SER A 51 -1.90 4.36 4.67
CA SER A 51 -2.78 4.86 5.70
C SER A 51 -2.57 4.04 6.97
N VAL A 52 -2.31 4.71 8.08
CA VAL A 52 -2.14 4.05 9.37
C VAL A 52 -2.74 4.93 10.47
N SER A 53 -3.62 4.35 11.29
CA SER A 53 -4.27 5.10 12.36
C SER A 53 -3.44 5.09 13.64
N HIS A 54 -3.75 6.01 14.54
CA HIS A 54 -3.13 6.08 15.87
C HIS A 54 -3.35 4.79 16.67
N LYS A 55 -4.40 4.03 16.36
CA LYS A 55 -4.70 2.77 17.04
C LYS A 55 -3.67 1.68 16.78
N VAL A 56 -2.90 1.80 15.72
CA VAL A 56 -1.86 0.83 15.38
C VAL A 56 -0.66 0.96 16.32
N GLY A 57 -0.31 2.18 16.69
CA GLY A 57 0.80 2.43 17.58
C GLY A 57 1.18 3.90 17.62
N ASN A 58 2.24 4.22 18.37
CA ASN A 58 2.76 5.59 18.46
C ASN A 58 3.44 6.00 17.14
N SER A 59 3.94 7.23 17.07
CA SER A 59 4.54 7.77 15.86
C SER A 59 5.75 6.97 15.38
N VAL A 60 6.56 6.46 16.30
CA VAL A 60 7.72 5.65 15.96
C VAL A 60 7.28 4.35 15.28
N VAL A 61 6.30 3.68 15.86
CA VAL A 61 5.73 2.43 15.30
C VAL A 61 5.15 2.69 13.92
N ARG A 62 4.36 3.76 13.77
CA ARG A 62 3.73 4.09 12.49
C ARG A 62 4.75 4.41 11.41
N HIS A 63 5.81 5.13 11.76
CA HIS A 63 6.90 5.42 10.81
C HIS A 63 7.64 4.15 10.39
N THR A 64 7.89 3.26 11.33
CA THR A 64 8.54 1.98 11.04
C THR A 64 7.72 1.15 10.06
N LEU A 65 6.42 1.05 10.29
CA LEU A 65 5.52 0.31 9.40
C LEU A 65 5.44 0.94 8.01
N THR A 66 5.31 2.26 7.97
CA THR A 66 5.28 3.00 6.70
C THR A 66 6.54 2.72 5.88
N ARG A 67 7.70 2.75 6.53
CA ARG A 67 8.98 2.47 5.88
C ARG A 67 9.06 1.05 5.36
N ARG A 68 8.57 0.07 6.14
CA ARG A 68 8.54 -1.33 5.73
C ARG A 68 7.67 -1.56 4.50
N ILE A 69 6.47 -0.97 4.49
CA ILE A 69 5.56 -1.09 3.34
C ILE A 69 6.17 -0.43 2.09
N ARG A 70 6.78 0.73 2.27
CA ARG A 70 7.45 1.44 1.18
C ARG A 70 8.58 0.61 0.57
N GLU A 71 9.36 -0.07 1.41
CA GLU A 71 10.44 -0.93 0.97
C GLU A 71 9.91 -2.15 0.21
N ILE A 72 8.85 -2.78 0.73
CA ILE A 72 8.20 -3.91 0.05
C ILE A 72 7.70 -3.49 -1.33
N PHE A 73 7.04 -2.34 -1.41
CA PHE A 73 6.56 -1.80 -2.69
C PHE A 73 7.71 -1.58 -3.67
N ARG A 74 8.78 -0.95 -3.20
CA ARG A 74 9.95 -0.66 -4.03
C ARG A 74 10.61 -1.93 -4.57
N GLU A 75 10.72 -2.96 -3.75
CA GLU A 75 11.31 -4.24 -4.16
C GLU A 75 10.49 -4.94 -5.24
N ASN A 76 9.18 -4.70 -5.27
CA ASN A 76 8.26 -5.43 -6.13
C ASN A 76 7.67 -4.58 -7.25
N ILE A 77 8.05 -3.32 -7.36
CA ILE A 77 7.45 -2.39 -8.32
C ILE A 77 7.58 -2.87 -9.77
N LYS A 78 8.67 -3.54 -10.10
CA LYS A 78 8.91 -4.07 -11.45
C LYS A 78 7.98 -5.24 -11.80
N ASN A 79 7.45 -5.89 -10.78
CA ASN A 79 6.57 -7.05 -10.95
C ASN A 79 5.09 -6.68 -10.91
N ILE A 80 4.79 -5.40 -10.70
CA ILE A 80 3.43 -4.88 -10.67
C ILE A 80 3.15 -4.20 -12.00
N GLU A 81 1.98 -4.45 -12.59
CA GLU A 81 1.63 -3.80 -13.85
C GLU A 81 1.62 -2.27 -13.71
N ASN A 82 1.91 -1.56 -14.79
CA ASN A 82 2.02 -0.11 -14.79
C ASN A 82 0.66 0.57 -14.66
N GLY A 83 0.69 1.81 -14.17
CA GLY A 83 -0.52 2.63 -14.07
C GLY A 83 -1.42 2.26 -12.90
N ILE A 84 -0.86 1.71 -11.84
CA ILE A 84 -1.61 1.31 -10.64
C ILE A 84 -1.42 2.35 -9.54
N ASP A 85 -2.54 2.83 -9.00
CA ASP A 85 -2.56 3.57 -7.74
C ASP A 85 -2.96 2.59 -6.65
N MET A 86 -2.10 2.42 -5.65
CA MET A 86 -2.29 1.46 -4.57
C MET A 86 -2.32 2.18 -3.24
N ILE A 87 -3.30 1.83 -2.40
CA ILE A 87 -3.31 2.29 -1.01
C ILE A 87 -3.24 1.07 -0.11
N ILE A 88 -2.29 1.08 0.80
CA ILE A 88 -2.15 0.07 1.85
C ILE A 88 -2.63 0.68 3.16
N VAL A 89 -3.64 0.06 3.76
CA VAL A 89 -4.13 0.43 5.09
C VAL A 89 -3.59 -0.58 6.08
N LEU A 90 -2.83 -0.08 7.05
CA LEU A 90 -2.26 -0.94 8.11
C LEU A 90 -3.30 -1.15 9.20
N ARG A 91 -3.52 -2.39 9.56
CA ARG A 91 -4.52 -2.76 10.57
C ARG A 91 -3.86 -2.88 11.95
N VAL A 92 -4.68 -2.77 13.00
CA VAL A 92 -4.22 -2.98 14.38
C VAL A 92 -3.62 -4.36 14.51
N GLY A 93 -2.42 -4.44 15.09
CA GLY A 93 -1.67 -5.69 15.23
C GLY A 93 -0.59 -5.89 14.17
N SER A 94 -0.58 -5.08 13.10
CA SER A 94 0.42 -5.19 12.04
C SER A 94 1.84 -4.88 12.51
N ASP A 95 1.98 -4.13 13.59
CA ASP A 95 3.27 -3.81 14.20
C ASP A 95 3.94 -5.01 14.89
N LYS A 96 3.16 -6.05 15.16
CA LYS A 96 3.63 -7.23 15.90
C LYS A 96 4.07 -8.37 15.00
N VAL A 97 3.95 -8.21 13.68
CA VAL A 97 4.35 -9.25 12.74
C VAL A 97 5.71 -8.93 12.14
N GLU A 98 6.40 -9.96 11.70
CA GLU A 98 7.71 -9.81 11.08
C GLU A 98 7.62 -9.20 9.70
N PHE A 99 8.70 -8.58 9.25
CA PHE A 99 8.77 -7.94 7.95
C PHE A 99 8.37 -8.88 6.80
N PHE A 100 8.88 -10.11 6.82
CA PHE A 100 8.58 -11.04 5.74
C PHE A 100 7.09 -11.42 5.69
N LYS A 101 6.40 -11.38 6.82
CA LYS A 101 4.96 -11.65 6.87
C LYS A 101 4.17 -10.54 6.18
N LEU A 102 4.57 -9.29 6.40
CA LEU A 102 3.98 -8.15 5.69
C LEU A 102 4.23 -8.27 4.19
N LYS A 103 5.42 -8.68 3.81
CA LYS A 103 5.77 -8.89 2.40
C LYS A 103 4.92 -10.01 1.77
N GLU A 104 4.74 -11.11 2.47
CA GLU A 104 3.87 -12.21 2.06
C GLU A 104 2.44 -11.73 1.84
N ASP A 105 1.91 -10.98 2.81
CA ASP A 105 0.56 -10.42 2.72
C ASP A 105 0.43 -9.47 1.52
N PHE A 106 1.43 -8.63 1.30
CA PHE A 106 1.46 -7.71 0.17
C PHE A 106 1.39 -8.48 -1.16
N LEU A 107 2.24 -9.48 -1.33
CA LEU A 107 2.28 -10.28 -2.56
C LEU A 107 0.98 -11.05 -2.77
N LYS A 108 0.42 -11.59 -1.70
CA LYS A 108 -0.85 -12.30 -1.75
C LYS A 108 -1.98 -11.38 -2.23
N LEU A 109 -2.01 -10.15 -1.74
CA LEU A 109 -3.03 -9.18 -2.14
C LEU A 109 -2.82 -8.68 -3.58
N CYS A 110 -1.58 -8.47 -4.00
CA CYS A 110 -1.27 -8.16 -5.40
C CYS A 110 -1.77 -9.26 -6.32
N LYS A 111 -1.57 -10.50 -5.93
CA LYS A 111 -2.03 -11.66 -6.69
C LYS A 111 -3.56 -11.70 -6.77
N LYS A 112 -4.24 -11.44 -5.66
CA LYS A 112 -5.71 -11.39 -5.63
C LYS A 112 -6.27 -10.29 -6.52
N HIS A 113 -5.59 -9.16 -6.59
CA HIS A 113 -5.99 -8.06 -7.47
C HIS A 113 -5.62 -8.32 -8.95
N GLY A 114 -4.82 -9.34 -9.21
CA GLY A 114 -4.40 -9.66 -10.57
C GLY A 114 -3.42 -8.66 -11.17
N ILE A 115 -2.64 -7.98 -10.34
CA ILE A 115 -1.71 -6.94 -10.80
C ILE A 115 -0.25 -7.39 -10.82
N LEU A 116 0.04 -8.62 -10.39
CA LEU A 116 1.40 -9.14 -10.48
C LEU A 116 1.67 -9.64 -11.89
N GLN A 117 2.73 -9.10 -12.50
CA GLN A 117 3.23 -9.58 -13.76
C GLN A 117 4.17 -10.76 -13.48
N GLN A 118 3.91 -11.87 -14.12
CA GLN A 118 4.81 -13.01 -14.05
C GLN A 118 5.89 -12.83 -15.11
N SER A 119 7.11 -12.81 -14.66
CA SER A 119 8.27 -12.78 -15.55
C SER A 119 8.52 -14.15 -16.11
#